data_c320b7834b020b0fb986c149f2761bc2
#
_entry.id   c320b7834b020b0fb986c149f2761bc2
#
_cell.length_a   1.000
_cell.length_b   1.000
_cell.length_c   1.000
_cell.angle_alpha   90.00
_cell.angle_beta   90.00
_cell.angle_gamma   90.00
#
_symmetry.space_group_name_H-M   'P 1'
#
loop_
_entity.id
_entity.type
_entity.pdbx_description
1 polymer ?
#
loop_
_entity_poly.entity_id
_entity_poly.type
_entity_poly.pdbx_seq_one_letter_code
_entity_poly.pdbx_strand_id
1 'polypeptide(L)'
;EEWRLGFAFAAGIDPVVIATTSEYPAMLASFEDYEKPSQNEYIYDPRVPRSAFVTPRSLEAASNILKRCRHLPEEVLYHALIGTIGERATMDMMIIQKLDTTMPTWKEITSTPDTAIAPTNGAAMCLVVSKALQNIDKESFDAWMTYMLRLTREAQAMFAMSIMSGKSPKRDVAVRNRNFTNWCVTNGYLF
;
A
#
# COMPACT_ATOMS: atom_id res chain seq x y z
N GLU A 1 6.71 9.53 -4.71
CA GLU A 1 5.25 9.66 -4.75
C GLU A 1 4.67 9.07 -6.02
N GLU A 2 5.24 9.37 -7.19
CA GLU A 2 4.79 8.84 -8.49
C GLU A 2 4.78 7.30 -8.55
N TRP A 3 5.78 6.62 -7.97
CA TRP A 3 5.81 5.16 -7.94
C TRP A 3 4.64 4.59 -7.15
N ARG A 4 4.32 5.16 -5.99
CA ARG A 4 3.23 4.68 -5.12
C ARG A 4 1.86 4.92 -5.75
N LEU A 5 1.57 6.17 -6.12
CA LEU A 5 0.24 6.58 -6.60
C LEU A 5 0.01 6.25 -8.08
N GLY A 6 1.06 6.32 -8.90
CA GLY A 6 0.94 6.14 -10.34
C GLY A 6 1.18 4.70 -10.83
N PHE A 7 2.07 3.94 -10.20
CA PHE A 7 2.47 2.61 -10.67
C PHE A 7 1.99 1.50 -9.75
N ALA A 8 2.27 1.57 -8.45
CA ALA A 8 2.13 0.44 -7.54
C ALA A 8 0.70 -0.13 -7.49
N PHE A 9 -0.32 0.73 -7.43
CA PHE A 9 -1.71 0.29 -7.45
C PHE A 9 -2.09 -0.32 -8.81
N ALA A 10 -1.72 0.31 -9.91
CA ALA A 10 -2.04 -0.17 -11.25
C ALA A 10 -1.34 -1.50 -11.57
N ALA A 11 -0.11 -1.68 -11.10
CA ALA A 11 0.67 -2.92 -11.23
C ALA A 11 0.23 -4.01 -10.24
N GLY A 12 -0.71 -3.70 -9.35
CA GLY A 12 -1.19 -4.64 -8.34
C GLY A 12 -0.10 -5.04 -7.33
N ILE A 13 0.79 -4.13 -6.97
CA ILE A 13 1.79 -4.37 -5.91
C ILE A 13 1.08 -4.74 -4.60
N ASP A 14 1.64 -5.69 -3.84
CA ASP A 14 1.05 -6.14 -2.58
C ASP A 14 0.79 -4.96 -1.62
N PRO A 15 -0.38 -4.89 -0.96
CA PRO A 15 -0.73 -3.82 -0.02
C PRO A 15 0.31 -3.58 1.07
N VAL A 16 0.96 -4.64 1.56
CA VAL A 16 2.03 -4.54 2.57
C VAL A 16 3.21 -3.74 2.04
N VAL A 17 3.63 -3.98 0.80
CA VAL A 17 4.74 -3.23 0.18
C VAL A 17 4.38 -1.76 0.03
N ILE A 18 3.15 -1.46 -0.43
CA ILE A 18 2.68 -0.08 -0.59
C ILE A 18 2.64 0.63 0.75
N ALA A 19 2.07 0.00 1.79
CA ALA A 19 1.99 0.57 3.13
C ALA A 19 3.38 0.75 3.76
N THR A 20 4.31 -0.21 3.55
CA THR A 20 5.69 -0.08 4.01
C THR A 20 6.39 1.13 3.40
N THR A 21 6.27 1.33 2.08
CA THR A 21 6.88 2.50 1.42
C THR A 21 6.19 3.82 1.78
N SER A 22 4.95 3.78 2.25
CA SER A 22 4.24 4.96 2.76
C SER A 22 4.69 5.33 4.16
N GLU A 23 4.92 4.35 5.03
CA GLU A 23 5.41 4.55 6.39
C GLU A 23 6.90 4.91 6.41
N TYR A 24 7.68 4.29 5.51
CA TYR A 24 9.13 4.49 5.38
C TYR A 24 9.49 5.07 4.01
N PRO A 25 9.18 6.36 3.74
CA PRO A 25 9.38 6.96 2.41
C PRO A 25 10.85 7.00 1.97
N ALA A 26 11.80 6.92 2.90
CA ALA A 26 13.22 6.81 2.62
C ALA A 26 13.59 5.56 1.78
N MET A 27 12.74 4.54 1.71
CA MET A 27 12.91 3.38 0.82
C MET A 27 12.87 3.75 -0.67
N LEU A 28 12.19 4.85 -1.02
CA LEU A 28 12.04 5.33 -2.39
C LEU A 28 12.83 6.63 -2.64
N ALA A 29 13.70 7.01 -1.72
CA ALA A 29 14.55 8.18 -1.87
C ALA A 29 15.59 7.96 -2.98
N SER A 30 15.95 9.04 -3.66
CA SER A 30 17.06 9.05 -4.60
C SER A 30 18.39 9.01 -3.87
N PHE A 31 19.38 8.42 -4.51
CA PHE A 31 20.77 8.51 -4.04
C PHE A 31 21.24 9.98 -3.90
N GLU A 32 20.72 10.86 -4.73
CA GLU A 32 21.04 12.30 -4.76
C GLU A 32 20.42 13.07 -3.59
N ASP A 33 19.40 12.53 -2.93
CA ASP A 33 18.72 13.16 -1.79
C ASP A 33 19.57 13.18 -0.51
N TYR A 34 20.73 12.49 -0.51
CA TYR A 34 21.60 12.36 0.65
C TYR A 34 23.02 12.82 0.35
N GLU A 35 23.54 13.76 1.16
CA GLU A 35 24.95 14.14 1.13
C GLU A 35 25.88 12.94 1.37
N LYS A 36 25.42 12.01 2.20
CA LYS A 36 26.07 10.72 2.49
C LYS A 36 25.05 9.59 2.37
N PRO A 37 25.08 8.78 1.30
CA PRO A 37 24.18 7.65 1.11
C PRO A 37 24.18 6.64 2.26
N SER A 38 25.28 6.57 3.04
CA SER A 38 25.35 5.75 4.26
C SER A 38 24.33 6.14 5.35
N GLN A 39 23.72 7.32 5.27
CA GLN A 39 22.65 7.75 6.18
C GLN A 39 21.30 7.08 5.88
N ASN A 40 21.17 6.47 4.70
CA ASN A 40 19.97 5.72 4.34
C ASN A 40 20.28 4.22 4.18
N GLU A 41 19.83 3.41 5.12
CA GLU A 41 20.10 1.97 5.15
C GLU A 41 19.32 1.18 4.09
N TYR A 42 18.34 1.79 3.41
CA TYR A 42 17.53 1.11 2.42
C TYR A 42 18.15 1.11 1.02
N ILE A 43 18.84 2.21 0.66
CA ILE A 43 19.36 2.41 -0.70
C ILE A 43 20.80 1.89 -0.86
N TYR A 44 21.23 1.78 -2.12
CA TYR A 44 22.59 1.39 -2.44
C TYR A 44 23.61 2.44 -1.99
N ASP A 45 24.67 2.00 -1.30
CA ASP A 45 25.88 2.79 -1.03
C ASP A 45 27.12 1.96 -1.45
N PRO A 46 27.90 2.41 -2.44
CA PRO A 46 29.07 1.67 -2.92
C PRO A 46 30.18 1.48 -1.88
N ARG A 47 30.15 2.25 -0.79
CA ARG A 47 31.13 2.19 0.31
C ARG A 47 30.74 1.20 1.41
N VAL A 48 29.49 0.76 1.42
CA VAL A 48 28.97 -0.17 2.41
C VAL A 48 28.57 -1.47 1.70
N PRO A 49 29.30 -2.58 1.93
CA PRO A 49 28.93 -3.84 1.32
C PRO A 49 27.57 -4.33 1.83
N ARG A 50 26.58 -4.37 0.94
CA ARG A 50 25.24 -4.89 1.20
C ARG A 50 24.89 -5.94 0.15
N SER A 51 24.33 -7.05 0.57
CA SER A 51 23.92 -8.13 -0.33
C SER A 51 22.66 -7.77 -1.14
N ALA A 52 21.79 -6.94 -0.56
CA ALA A 52 20.57 -6.45 -1.20
C ALA A 52 20.22 -5.05 -0.68
N PHE A 53 19.45 -4.31 -1.46
CA PHE A 53 18.99 -2.95 -1.16
C PHE A 53 17.66 -2.67 -1.88
N VAL A 54 16.97 -1.63 -1.45
CA VAL A 54 15.66 -1.26 -1.99
C VAL A 54 15.81 -0.53 -3.33
N THR A 55 15.03 -0.99 -4.28
CA THR A 55 14.77 -0.34 -5.58
C THR A 55 13.31 -0.58 -5.95
N PRO A 56 12.71 0.18 -6.88
CA PRO A 56 11.39 -0.14 -7.41
C PRO A 56 11.25 -1.59 -7.87
N ARG A 57 12.27 -2.14 -8.54
CA ARG A 57 12.29 -3.53 -9.02
C ARG A 57 12.38 -4.54 -7.88
N SER A 58 13.20 -4.29 -6.85
CA SER A 58 13.27 -5.20 -5.71
C SER A 58 12.01 -5.16 -4.85
N LEU A 59 11.31 -4.03 -4.79
CA LEU A 59 9.98 -3.93 -4.16
C LEU A 59 8.92 -4.74 -4.94
N GLU A 60 8.96 -4.74 -6.27
CA GLU A 60 8.10 -5.61 -7.08
C GLU A 60 8.40 -7.09 -6.83
N ALA A 61 9.67 -7.46 -6.74
CA ALA A 61 10.08 -8.83 -6.39
C ALA A 61 9.60 -9.21 -4.97
N ALA A 62 9.75 -8.32 -3.98
CA ALA A 62 9.22 -8.53 -2.63
C ALA A 62 7.69 -8.70 -2.63
N SER A 63 6.97 -7.90 -3.43
CA SER A 63 5.52 -8.06 -3.63
C SER A 63 5.17 -9.46 -4.15
N ASN A 64 5.91 -9.97 -5.12
CA ASN A 64 5.69 -11.31 -5.67
C ASN A 64 5.98 -12.41 -4.64
N ILE A 65 7.00 -12.23 -3.79
CA ILE A 65 7.29 -13.13 -2.67
C ILE A 65 6.11 -13.12 -1.68
N LEU A 66 5.65 -11.96 -1.23
CA LEU A 66 4.53 -11.85 -0.32
C LEU A 66 3.27 -12.54 -0.86
N LYS A 67 2.90 -12.29 -2.12
CA LYS A 67 1.72 -12.89 -2.75
C LYS A 67 1.77 -14.41 -2.83
N ARG A 68 2.95 -14.97 -3.08
CA ARG A 68 3.11 -16.42 -3.34
C ARG A 68 3.51 -17.20 -2.10
N CYS A 69 4.22 -16.58 -1.17
CA CYS A 69 4.89 -17.26 -0.06
C CYS A 69 4.32 -16.89 1.32
N ARG A 70 3.25 -16.10 1.40
CA ARG A 70 2.64 -15.66 2.67
C ARG A 70 2.19 -16.83 3.57
N HIS A 71 1.90 -17.99 2.98
CA HIS A 71 1.52 -19.21 3.68
C HIS A 71 2.69 -20.00 4.28
N LEU A 72 3.92 -19.63 3.92
CA LEU A 72 5.13 -20.27 4.45
C LEU A 72 5.46 -19.76 5.87
N PRO A 73 6.28 -20.52 6.62
CA PRO A 73 6.77 -20.05 7.92
C PRO A 73 7.41 -18.66 7.82
N GLU A 74 7.21 -17.86 8.87
CA GLU A 74 7.70 -16.46 8.93
C GLU A 74 9.23 -16.38 8.67
N GLU A 75 10.00 -17.34 9.18
CA GLU A 75 11.43 -17.41 8.98
C GLU A 75 11.82 -17.55 7.50
N VAL A 76 11.11 -18.40 6.74
CA VAL A 76 11.37 -18.60 5.30
C VAL A 76 11.07 -17.32 4.53
N LEU A 77 9.95 -16.68 4.84
CA LEU A 77 9.57 -15.42 4.23
C LEU A 77 10.58 -14.32 4.55
N TYR A 78 11.02 -14.23 5.81
CA TYR A 78 12.03 -13.28 6.26
C TYR A 78 13.34 -13.43 5.47
N HIS A 79 13.88 -14.63 5.35
CA HIS A 79 15.11 -14.87 4.60
C HIS A 79 14.98 -14.58 3.09
N ALA A 80 13.84 -14.89 2.49
CA ALA A 80 13.58 -14.55 1.08
C ALA A 80 13.54 -13.03 0.87
N LEU A 81 12.95 -12.28 1.78
CA LEU A 81 12.89 -10.83 1.72
C LEU A 81 14.26 -10.18 1.98
N ILE A 82 15.06 -10.68 2.93
CA ILE A 82 16.44 -10.18 3.18
C ILE A 82 17.26 -10.23 1.89
N GLY A 83 17.23 -11.37 1.19
CA GLY A 83 17.95 -11.54 -0.07
C GLY A 83 17.46 -10.64 -1.21
N THR A 84 16.26 -10.03 -1.06
CA THR A 84 15.61 -9.24 -2.12
C THR A 84 15.72 -7.74 -1.88
N ILE A 85 15.43 -7.28 -0.65
CA ILE A 85 15.33 -5.85 -0.29
C ILE A 85 16.30 -5.43 0.81
N GLY A 86 17.08 -6.36 1.35
CA GLY A 86 18.01 -6.14 2.45
C GLY A 86 17.36 -6.25 3.83
N GLU A 87 18.20 -6.38 4.84
CA GLU A 87 17.78 -6.69 6.22
C GLU A 87 16.87 -5.59 6.81
N ARG A 88 17.31 -4.33 6.75
CA ARG A 88 16.56 -3.21 7.32
C ARG A 88 15.15 -3.10 6.72
N ALA A 89 15.03 -3.12 5.41
CA ALA A 89 13.74 -3.03 4.73
C ALA A 89 12.85 -4.23 5.03
N THR A 90 13.44 -5.42 5.20
CA THR A 90 12.71 -6.63 5.57
C THR A 90 12.13 -6.52 6.97
N MET A 91 12.89 -6.04 7.96
CA MET A 91 12.40 -5.85 9.33
C MET A 91 11.18 -4.92 9.35
N ASP A 92 11.28 -3.77 8.69
CA ASP A 92 10.19 -2.80 8.62
C ASP A 92 8.97 -3.36 7.86
N MET A 93 9.18 -4.09 6.77
CA MET A 93 8.11 -4.74 6.02
C MET A 93 7.38 -5.83 6.82
N MET A 94 8.10 -6.60 7.63
CA MET A 94 7.50 -7.63 8.49
C MET A 94 6.64 -7.04 9.61
N ILE A 95 6.97 -5.83 10.10
CA ILE A 95 6.11 -5.09 11.04
C ILE A 95 4.77 -4.76 10.37
N ILE A 96 4.81 -4.24 9.16
CA ILE A 96 3.59 -3.91 8.41
C ILE A 96 2.80 -5.17 8.02
N GLN A 97 3.47 -6.28 7.72
CA GLN A 97 2.80 -7.56 7.48
C GLN A 97 2.07 -8.07 8.72
N LYS A 98 2.66 -7.96 9.90
CA LYS A 98 1.98 -8.32 11.16
C LYS A 98 0.78 -7.41 11.42
N LEU A 99 0.91 -6.12 11.15
CA LEU A 99 -0.21 -5.19 11.23
C LEU A 99 -1.35 -5.60 10.27
N ASP A 100 -1.03 -6.05 9.06
CA ASP A 100 -2.00 -6.51 8.07
C ASP A 100 -2.87 -7.66 8.58
N THR A 101 -2.32 -8.56 9.40
CA THR A 101 -3.08 -9.68 9.98
C THR A 101 -4.13 -9.24 11.02
N THR A 102 -4.01 -8.04 11.57
CA THR A 102 -4.97 -7.45 12.52
C THR A 102 -6.04 -6.61 11.85
N MET A 103 -5.88 -6.32 10.55
CA MET A 103 -6.84 -5.51 9.81
C MET A 103 -7.98 -6.37 9.23
N PRO A 104 -9.16 -5.79 9.05
CA PRO A 104 -10.29 -6.53 8.50
C PRO A 104 -9.96 -7.02 7.08
N THR A 105 -10.46 -8.20 6.78
CA THR A 105 -10.43 -8.76 5.43
C THR A 105 -11.39 -7.98 4.52
N TRP A 106 -11.18 -8.05 3.20
CA TRP A 106 -12.11 -7.44 2.25
C TRP A 106 -13.55 -7.96 2.43
N LYS A 107 -13.69 -9.24 2.73
CA LYS A 107 -15.01 -9.86 2.99
C LYS A 107 -15.69 -9.26 4.23
N GLU A 108 -14.98 -9.02 5.31
CA GLU A 108 -15.52 -8.38 6.52
C GLU A 108 -15.92 -6.94 6.26
N ILE A 109 -15.08 -6.16 5.55
CA ILE A 109 -15.42 -4.79 5.16
C ILE A 109 -16.70 -4.74 4.34
N THR A 110 -16.87 -5.63 3.37
CA THR A 110 -18.05 -5.63 2.49
C THR A 110 -19.30 -6.23 3.11
N SER A 111 -19.15 -7.16 4.07
CA SER A 111 -20.29 -7.80 4.75
C SER A 111 -20.83 -6.94 5.90
N THR A 112 -19.97 -6.22 6.60
CA THR A 112 -20.33 -5.45 7.81
C THR A 112 -19.66 -4.07 7.81
N PRO A 113 -19.89 -3.22 6.79
CA PRO A 113 -19.15 -1.97 6.59
C PRO A 113 -19.27 -0.99 7.76
N ASP A 114 -20.41 -1.00 8.45
CA ASP A 114 -20.68 -0.10 9.58
C ASP A 114 -19.95 -0.51 10.86
N THR A 115 -19.61 -1.79 11.02
CA THR A 115 -19.06 -2.35 12.27
C THR A 115 -17.66 -2.94 12.12
N ALA A 116 -17.20 -3.22 10.90
CA ALA A 116 -15.85 -3.69 10.66
C ALA A 116 -14.82 -2.73 11.29
N ILE A 117 -13.73 -3.29 11.83
CA ILE A 117 -12.69 -2.52 12.52
C ILE A 117 -12.14 -1.44 11.59
N ALA A 118 -12.17 -0.18 12.04
CA ALA A 118 -11.55 0.92 11.32
C ALA A 118 -10.12 1.12 11.83
N PRO A 119 -9.12 1.28 10.95
CA PRO A 119 -7.74 1.52 11.32
C PRO A 119 -7.59 2.89 12.02
N THR A 120 -6.59 2.98 12.91
CA THR A 120 -6.34 4.19 13.70
C THR A 120 -4.99 4.85 13.37
N ASN A 121 -4.13 4.21 12.57
CA ASN A 121 -2.83 4.74 12.17
C ASN A 121 -2.65 4.75 10.65
N GLY A 122 -1.70 5.55 10.16
CA GLY A 122 -1.48 5.78 8.74
C GLY A 122 -1.15 4.51 7.94
N ALA A 123 -0.29 3.65 8.47
CA ALA A 123 0.09 2.41 7.80
C ALA A 123 -1.11 1.45 7.64
N ALA A 124 -1.92 1.31 8.69
CA ALA A 124 -3.13 0.49 8.65
C ALA A 124 -4.19 1.06 7.70
N MET A 125 -4.34 2.39 7.63
CA MET A 125 -5.21 3.04 6.65
C MET A 125 -4.73 2.78 5.22
N CYS A 126 -3.42 2.90 4.99
CA CYS A 126 -2.83 2.60 3.68
C CYS A 126 -3.05 1.14 3.27
N LEU A 127 -2.91 0.18 4.20
CA LEU A 127 -3.20 -1.23 3.96
C LEU A 127 -4.66 -1.44 3.52
N VAL A 128 -5.61 -0.90 4.27
CA VAL A 128 -7.04 -1.08 4.00
C VAL A 128 -7.45 -0.41 2.68
N VAL A 129 -6.98 0.81 2.41
CA VAL A 129 -7.22 1.50 1.13
C VAL A 129 -6.60 0.73 -0.04
N SER A 130 -5.38 0.20 0.13
CA SER A 130 -4.73 -0.59 -0.91
C SER A 130 -5.47 -1.90 -1.21
N LYS A 131 -5.99 -2.57 -0.17
CA LYS A 131 -6.86 -3.74 -0.34
C LYS A 131 -8.13 -3.38 -1.12
N ALA A 132 -8.75 -2.25 -0.80
CA ALA A 132 -9.94 -1.79 -1.50
C ALA A 132 -9.67 -1.54 -2.99
N LEU A 133 -8.61 -0.81 -3.32
CA LEU A 133 -8.22 -0.52 -4.70
C LEU A 133 -7.98 -1.79 -5.54
N GLN A 134 -7.53 -2.87 -4.92
CA GLN A 134 -7.31 -4.15 -5.61
C GLN A 134 -8.59 -4.97 -5.77
N ASN A 135 -9.48 -4.96 -4.78
CA ASN A 135 -10.59 -5.89 -4.71
C ASN A 135 -11.94 -5.28 -5.11
N ILE A 136 -12.07 -3.94 -5.11
CA ILE A 136 -13.33 -3.25 -5.37
C ILE A 136 -13.89 -3.61 -6.75
N ASP A 137 -15.19 -3.85 -6.79
CA ASP A 137 -15.99 -4.07 -7.98
C ASP A 137 -17.33 -3.32 -7.86
N LYS A 138 -18.21 -3.51 -8.85
CA LYS A 138 -19.50 -2.84 -8.88
C LYS A 138 -20.39 -3.21 -7.69
N GLU A 139 -20.36 -4.47 -7.26
CA GLU A 139 -21.22 -5.00 -6.21
C GLU A 139 -20.76 -4.54 -4.82
N SER A 140 -19.46 -4.47 -4.59
CA SER A 140 -18.87 -4.12 -3.30
C SER A 140 -18.66 -2.61 -3.09
N PHE A 141 -18.84 -1.79 -4.14
CA PHE A 141 -18.49 -0.37 -4.09
C PHE A 141 -19.28 0.40 -3.03
N ASP A 142 -20.60 0.18 -2.92
CA ASP A 142 -21.43 0.91 -1.96
C ASP A 142 -21.10 0.52 -0.51
N ALA A 143 -20.82 -0.76 -0.27
CA ALA A 143 -20.33 -1.22 1.05
C ALA A 143 -18.98 -0.58 1.38
N TRP A 144 -18.07 -0.50 0.42
CA TRP A 144 -16.81 0.23 0.60
C TRP A 144 -17.04 1.71 0.89
N MET A 145 -17.95 2.39 0.19
CA MET A 145 -18.26 3.79 0.47
C MET A 145 -18.71 4.00 1.92
N THR A 146 -19.59 3.13 2.43
CA THR A 146 -20.03 3.16 3.83
C THR A 146 -18.85 3.03 4.78
N TYR A 147 -17.97 2.08 4.55
CA TYR A 147 -16.77 1.87 5.37
C TYR A 147 -15.77 3.04 5.23
N MET A 148 -15.50 3.51 4.01
CA MET A 148 -14.56 4.58 3.72
C MET A 148 -14.91 5.89 4.46
N LEU A 149 -16.19 6.21 4.58
CA LEU A 149 -16.66 7.42 5.29
C LEU A 149 -16.32 7.41 6.80
N ARG A 150 -15.97 6.26 7.36
CA ARG A 150 -15.50 6.11 8.75
C ARG A 150 -13.98 6.32 8.90
N LEU A 151 -13.25 6.36 7.80
CA LEU A 151 -11.82 6.61 7.77
C LEU A 151 -11.51 8.12 7.85
N THR A 152 -10.24 8.46 8.08
CA THR A 152 -9.81 9.86 8.06
C THR A 152 -9.93 10.48 6.67
N ARG A 153 -9.97 11.82 6.60
CA ARG A 153 -10.05 12.55 5.33
C ARG A 153 -8.88 12.25 4.40
N GLU A 154 -7.69 12.07 4.95
CA GLU A 154 -6.48 11.73 4.22
C GLU A 154 -6.61 10.34 3.56
N ALA A 155 -7.15 9.35 4.28
CA ALA A 155 -7.39 8.02 3.73
C ALA A 155 -8.47 8.04 2.64
N GLN A 156 -9.53 8.83 2.82
CA GLN A 156 -10.58 9.04 1.83
C GLN A 156 -10.00 9.68 0.56
N ALA A 157 -9.19 10.73 0.70
CA ALA A 157 -8.51 11.41 -0.41
C ALA A 157 -7.55 10.47 -1.13
N MET A 158 -6.75 9.70 -0.39
CA MET A 158 -5.82 8.72 -0.96
C MET A 158 -6.56 7.69 -1.82
N PHE A 159 -7.69 7.16 -1.35
CA PHE A 159 -8.51 6.24 -2.16
C PHE A 159 -9.01 6.91 -3.43
N ALA A 160 -9.60 8.10 -3.31
CA ALA A 160 -10.21 8.79 -4.45
C ALA A 160 -9.17 9.18 -5.50
N MET A 161 -8.03 9.75 -5.10
CA MET A 161 -6.93 10.09 -6.01
C MET A 161 -6.39 8.85 -6.73
N SER A 162 -6.22 7.75 -6.00
CA SER A 162 -5.67 6.51 -6.56
C SER A 162 -6.62 5.85 -7.54
N ILE A 163 -7.92 5.73 -7.20
CA ILE A 163 -8.90 5.07 -8.09
C ILE A 163 -9.22 5.92 -9.32
N MET A 164 -9.16 7.26 -9.19
CA MET A 164 -9.38 8.19 -10.30
C MET A 164 -8.14 8.41 -11.17
N SER A 165 -6.98 7.93 -10.76
CA SER A 165 -5.76 7.97 -11.57
C SER A 165 -6.01 7.41 -12.98
N GLY A 166 -5.44 8.06 -13.99
CA GLY A 166 -5.54 7.60 -15.40
C GLY A 166 -4.98 6.19 -15.63
N LYS A 167 -4.15 5.67 -14.71
CA LYS A 167 -3.58 4.32 -14.75
C LYS A 167 -4.40 3.29 -13.96
N SER A 168 -5.43 3.70 -13.24
CA SER A 168 -6.23 2.80 -12.41
C SER A 168 -7.13 1.90 -13.26
N PRO A 169 -7.02 0.58 -13.14
CA PRO A 169 -7.91 -0.36 -13.84
C PRO A 169 -9.36 -0.34 -13.33
N LYS A 170 -9.59 0.29 -12.17
CA LYS A 170 -10.91 0.37 -11.50
C LYS A 170 -11.61 1.71 -11.70
N ARG A 171 -11.01 2.63 -12.45
CA ARG A 171 -11.56 3.98 -12.68
C ARG A 171 -12.98 3.95 -13.24
N ASP A 172 -13.25 3.08 -14.22
CA ASP A 172 -14.58 2.98 -14.82
C ASP A 172 -15.67 2.53 -13.84
N VAL A 173 -15.32 1.67 -12.91
CA VAL A 173 -16.22 1.23 -11.84
C VAL A 173 -16.53 2.40 -10.90
N ALA A 174 -15.51 3.18 -10.53
CA ALA A 174 -15.66 4.34 -9.67
C ALA A 174 -16.54 5.44 -10.31
N VAL A 175 -16.26 5.80 -11.54
CA VAL A 175 -17.03 6.87 -12.26
C VAL A 175 -18.50 6.50 -12.43
N ARG A 176 -18.83 5.22 -12.54
CA ARG A 176 -20.22 4.75 -12.66
C ARG A 176 -20.95 4.65 -11.32
N ASN A 177 -20.25 4.71 -10.20
CA ASN A 177 -20.88 4.70 -8.89
C ASN A 177 -21.36 6.10 -8.51
N ARG A 178 -22.68 6.25 -8.37
CA ARG A 178 -23.33 7.54 -8.07
C ARG A 178 -22.94 8.09 -6.70
N ASN A 179 -22.80 7.23 -5.69
CA ASN A 179 -22.45 7.66 -4.34
C ASN A 179 -21.02 8.23 -4.31
N PHE A 180 -20.10 7.58 -5.01
CA PHE A 180 -18.72 8.04 -5.13
C PHE A 180 -18.61 9.37 -5.91
N THR A 181 -19.29 9.48 -7.05
CA THR A 181 -19.26 10.71 -7.84
C THR A 181 -19.86 11.90 -7.08
N ASN A 182 -20.96 11.70 -6.35
CA ASN A 182 -21.51 12.72 -5.47
C ASN A 182 -20.54 13.10 -4.35
N TRP A 183 -19.88 12.11 -3.73
CA TRP A 183 -18.85 12.35 -2.73
C TRP A 183 -17.69 13.17 -3.28
N CYS A 184 -17.19 12.87 -4.49
CA CYS A 184 -16.13 13.63 -5.15
C CYS A 184 -16.53 15.09 -5.39
N VAL A 185 -17.77 15.35 -5.84
CA VAL A 185 -18.27 16.73 -6.02
C VAL A 185 -18.29 17.49 -4.69
N THR A 186 -18.77 16.87 -3.62
CA THR A 186 -18.85 17.48 -2.30
C THR A 186 -17.48 17.71 -1.66
N ASN A 187 -16.50 16.85 -1.96
CA ASN A 187 -15.17 16.87 -1.34
C ASN A 187 -14.06 17.26 -2.32
N GLY A 188 -14.38 17.95 -3.42
CA GLY A 188 -13.42 18.34 -4.46
C GLY A 188 -12.24 19.20 -3.98
N TYR A 189 -12.33 19.78 -2.78
CA TYR A 189 -11.24 20.51 -2.13
C TYR A 189 -10.11 19.60 -1.60
N LEU A 190 -10.30 18.28 -1.64
CA LEU A 190 -9.28 17.28 -1.23
C LEU A 190 -8.32 16.87 -2.35
N PHE A 191 -8.56 17.34 -3.59
CA PHE A 191 -7.79 16.96 -4.79
C PHE A 191 -7.01 18.11 -5.37
#